data_50eeda6cf48a3683185dbe72157fbf78
#
_entry.id   50eeda6cf48a3683185dbe72157fbf78
#
_cell.length_a   1.000
_cell.length_b   1.000
_cell.length_c   1.000
_cell.angle_alpha   90.00
_cell.angle_beta   90.00
_cell.angle_gamma   90.00
#
_symmetry.space_group_name_H-M   'P 1'
#
loop_
_entity.id
_entity.type
_entity.pdbx_description
1 polymer ?
#
loop_
_entity_poly.entity_id
_entity_poly.type
_entity_poly.pdbx_seq_one_letter_code
_entity_poly.pdbx_strand_id
1 'polypeptide(L)'
;MASRLIYCDDTKPGITRSKIRGKWAYWSPEGERITDRDEIDRLNRIGLPPAYKDAWFCPRANGHIQAVGWDEKGRKQYRYHADFREAQDAAKYERCAAFGHALPALRKRVEADLKKRGLCKERAVAAVVRLLDNGHLRVGNEAYAATNKSFGATTLRKRHGQVKGTTLRLRYRGKSGKMRDLTLTDRSLASFVKRCQDLDGHHRHTGRGLGASIWRGFIGDPPDI
;
A
#
# COMPACT_ATOMS: atom_id res chain seq x y z
N MET A 1 -20.66 27.88 -3.34
CA MET A 1 -20.76 26.90 -4.46
C MET A 1 -19.49 26.08 -4.45
N ALA A 2 -19.59 24.75 -4.32
CA ALA A 2 -18.43 23.89 -4.42
C ALA A 2 -17.83 24.00 -5.84
N SER A 3 -16.58 24.40 -5.93
CA SER A 3 -15.85 24.51 -7.19
C SER A 3 -15.78 23.10 -7.83
N ARG A 4 -16.27 22.97 -9.08
CA ARG A 4 -16.18 21.70 -9.82
C ARG A 4 -14.70 21.34 -10.00
N LEU A 5 -14.25 20.30 -9.30
CA LEU A 5 -12.87 19.83 -9.37
C LEU A 5 -12.53 19.30 -10.77
N ILE A 6 -11.30 19.55 -11.18
CA ILE A 6 -10.73 19.05 -12.44
C ILE A 6 -9.66 18.00 -12.11
N TYR A 7 -9.72 16.87 -12.80
CA TYR A 7 -8.64 15.88 -12.71
C TYR A 7 -7.40 16.38 -13.45
N CYS A 8 -6.29 16.47 -12.74
CA CYS A 8 -5.00 16.91 -13.25
C CYS A 8 -4.04 15.73 -13.36
N ASP A 9 -3.22 15.76 -14.40
CA ASP A 9 -2.17 14.78 -14.66
C ASP A 9 -0.82 15.42 -14.32
N ASP A 10 -0.15 14.93 -13.28
CA ASP A 10 1.11 15.45 -12.80
C ASP A 10 2.32 14.98 -13.61
N THR A 11 2.11 14.23 -14.68
CA THR A 11 3.12 13.94 -15.70
C THR A 11 3.22 15.05 -16.75
N LYS A 12 2.21 15.93 -16.83
CA LYS A 12 2.20 17.09 -17.73
C LYS A 12 2.94 18.26 -17.11
N PRO A 13 3.43 19.21 -17.94
CA PRO A 13 4.05 20.43 -17.44
C PRO A 13 3.18 21.13 -16.39
N GLY A 14 3.77 21.56 -15.31
CA GLY A 14 3.12 22.27 -14.22
C GLY A 14 4.01 23.36 -13.65
N ILE A 15 3.51 24.08 -12.64
CA ILE A 15 4.28 25.11 -11.97
C ILE A 15 5.37 24.43 -11.14
N THR A 16 6.57 24.95 -11.21
CA THR A 16 7.73 24.48 -10.44
C THR A 16 8.16 25.52 -9.41
N ARG A 17 8.97 25.12 -8.43
CA ARG A 17 9.56 26.07 -7.48
C ARG A 17 11.06 25.88 -7.30
N SER A 18 11.77 26.96 -7.09
CA SER A 18 13.17 26.94 -6.63
C SER A 18 13.44 28.07 -5.64
N LYS A 19 14.58 28.03 -4.97
CA LYS A 19 14.97 29.09 -4.03
C LYS A 19 15.78 30.16 -4.73
N ILE A 20 15.36 31.43 -4.56
CA ILE A 20 16.15 32.60 -4.92
C ILE A 20 16.43 33.41 -3.64
N ARG A 21 17.69 33.59 -3.29
CA ARG A 21 18.10 34.33 -2.09
C ARG A 21 17.38 33.85 -0.81
N GLY A 22 17.23 32.54 -0.67
CA GLY A 22 16.59 31.92 0.49
C GLY A 22 15.06 31.91 0.51
N LYS A 23 14.39 32.59 -0.42
CA LYS A 23 12.93 32.60 -0.57
C LYS A 23 12.46 31.72 -1.72
N TRP A 24 11.27 31.14 -1.61
CA TRP A 24 10.66 30.39 -2.70
C TRP A 24 10.23 31.34 -3.83
N ALA A 25 10.55 30.94 -5.05
CA ALA A 25 10.06 31.53 -6.27
C ALA A 25 9.44 30.44 -7.14
N TYR A 26 8.48 30.78 -7.97
CA TYR A 26 7.69 29.88 -8.77
C TYR A 26 7.81 30.21 -10.26
N TRP A 27 7.75 29.20 -11.10
CA TRP A 27 7.81 29.31 -12.58
C TRP A 27 6.61 28.61 -13.20
N SER A 28 6.04 29.24 -14.20
CA SER A 28 4.95 28.69 -14.98
C SER A 28 5.38 27.42 -15.73
N PRO A 29 4.45 26.64 -16.31
CA PRO A 29 4.79 25.50 -17.18
C PRO A 29 5.66 25.89 -18.38
N GLU A 30 5.58 27.13 -18.84
CA GLU A 30 6.38 27.71 -19.95
C GLU A 30 7.76 28.19 -19.50
N GLY A 31 8.05 28.15 -18.19
CA GLY A 31 9.31 28.58 -17.62
C GLY A 31 9.41 30.08 -17.27
N GLU A 32 8.29 30.79 -17.32
CA GLU A 32 8.21 32.20 -16.91
C GLU A 32 8.11 32.32 -15.40
N ARG A 33 8.75 33.35 -14.84
CA ARG A 33 8.67 33.61 -13.40
C ARG A 33 7.29 34.15 -13.04
N ILE A 34 6.63 33.51 -12.08
CA ILE A 34 5.36 33.97 -11.52
C ILE A 34 5.64 35.13 -10.58
N THR A 35 5.04 36.29 -10.87
CA THR A 35 5.14 37.53 -10.06
C THR A 35 3.80 37.93 -9.45
N ASP A 36 2.70 37.35 -9.93
CA ASP A 36 1.38 37.56 -9.38
C ASP A 36 1.31 37.12 -7.92
N ARG A 37 0.93 38.06 -7.06
CA ARG A 37 0.93 37.88 -5.61
C ARG A 37 -0.11 36.90 -5.14
N ASP A 38 -1.30 36.94 -5.73
CA ASP A 38 -2.41 36.06 -5.36
C ASP A 38 -2.08 34.60 -5.72
N GLU A 39 -1.44 34.39 -6.85
CA GLU A 39 -1.00 33.04 -7.28
C GLU A 39 0.14 32.53 -6.37
N ILE A 40 1.12 33.36 -6.03
CA ILE A 40 2.20 33.00 -5.11
C ILE A 40 1.61 32.60 -3.74
N ASP A 41 0.64 33.35 -3.24
CA ASP A 41 0.00 33.09 -1.97
C ASP A 41 -0.86 31.81 -2.02
N ARG A 42 -1.51 31.53 -3.15
CA ARG A 42 -2.18 30.25 -3.40
C ARG A 42 -1.18 29.08 -3.30
N LEU A 43 -0.08 29.16 -4.01
CA LEU A 43 0.95 28.11 -4.04
C LEU A 43 1.59 27.87 -2.68
N ASN A 44 1.84 28.94 -1.93
CA ASN A 44 2.36 28.86 -0.57
C ASN A 44 1.36 28.17 0.40
N ARG A 45 0.05 28.47 0.27
CA ARG A 45 -1.01 27.86 1.09
C ARG A 45 -1.15 26.34 0.90
N ILE A 46 -0.74 25.78 -0.24
CA ILE A 46 -0.72 24.34 -0.45
C ILE A 46 0.18 23.62 0.57
N GLY A 47 1.19 24.32 1.10
CA GLY A 47 2.02 23.83 2.19
C GLY A 47 2.85 22.60 1.82
N LEU A 48 3.40 22.56 0.58
CA LEU A 48 4.33 21.49 0.21
C LEU A 48 5.64 21.64 0.99
N PRO A 49 6.09 20.60 1.74
CA PRO A 49 7.26 20.69 2.60
C PRO A 49 8.50 21.25 1.88
N PRO A 50 9.30 22.13 2.55
CA PRO A 50 10.51 22.71 1.95
C PRO A 50 11.57 21.69 1.57
N ALA A 51 11.62 20.54 2.26
CA ALA A 51 12.57 19.45 2.02
C ALA A 51 12.24 18.61 0.79
N TYR A 52 11.03 18.76 0.20
CA TYR A 52 10.65 17.99 -0.96
C TYR A 52 11.33 18.52 -2.22
N LYS A 53 11.87 17.59 -3.02
CA LYS A 53 12.53 17.86 -4.31
C LYS A 53 11.52 17.74 -5.44
N ASP A 54 11.91 18.25 -6.62
CA ASP A 54 11.16 18.10 -7.88
C ASP A 54 9.67 18.46 -7.72
N ALA A 55 9.44 19.62 -7.10
CA ALA A 55 8.09 20.09 -6.78
C ALA A 55 7.34 20.49 -8.04
N TRP A 56 6.20 19.84 -8.24
CA TRP A 56 5.20 20.16 -9.25
C TRP A 56 3.95 20.74 -8.57
N PHE A 57 3.38 21.79 -9.11
CA PHE A 57 2.13 22.38 -8.65
C PHE A 57 1.14 22.47 -9.81
N CYS A 58 -0.13 22.17 -9.52
CA CYS A 58 -1.18 22.31 -10.51
C CYS A 58 -1.36 23.77 -10.91
N PRO A 59 -1.34 24.09 -12.24
CA PRO A 59 -1.62 25.45 -12.71
C PRO A 59 -3.06 25.91 -12.43
N ARG A 60 -3.96 24.97 -12.15
CA ARG A 60 -5.38 25.26 -11.90
C ARG A 60 -5.71 25.19 -10.42
N ALA A 61 -6.31 26.22 -9.86
CA ALA A 61 -6.68 26.28 -8.45
C ALA A 61 -7.67 25.17 -8.05
N ASN A 62 -8.54 24.73 -8.94
CA ASN A 62 -9.51 23.65 -8.72
C ASN A 62 -9.02 22.25 -9.18
N GLY A 63 -7.73 22.06 -9.37
CA GLY A 63 -7.15 20.74 -9.65
C GLY A 63 -7.28 19.81 -8.45
N HIS A 64 -7.67 18.54 -8.66
CA HIS A 64 -7.78 17.55 -7.56
C HIS A 64 -6.43 17.26 -6.90
N ILE A 65 -5.32 17.21 -7.65
CA ILE A 65 -3.96 17.26 -7.14
C ILE A 65 -3.51 18.72 -7.17
N GLN A 66 -3.12 19.27 -6.04
CA GLN A 66 -2.64 20.64 -5.91
C GLN A 66 -1.12 20.74 -6.02
N ALA A 67 -0.40 19.78 -5.47
CA ALA A 67 1.04 19.68 -5.62
C ALA A 67 1.56 18.25 -5.44
N VAL A 68 2.73 18.02 -6.01
CA VAL A 68 3.50 16.78 -5.87
C VAL A 68 4.94 17.15 -5.54
N GLY A 69 5.62 16.30 -4.77
CA GLY A 69 7.04 16.43 -4.51
C GLY A 69 7.63 15.13 -4.00
N TRP A 70 8.95 15.02 -4.01
CA TRP A 70 9.66 13.83 -3.59
C TRP A 70 10.30 14.06 -2.22
N ASP A 71 10.02 13.18 -1.28
CA ASP A 71 10.62 13.24 0.06
C ASP A 71 12.08 12.77 0.07
N GLU A 72 12.77 12.91 1.22
CA GLU A 72 14.18 12.49 1.38
C GLU A 72 14.42 10.99 1.07
N LYS A 73 13.37 10.16 1.14
CA LYS A 73 13.45 8.73 0.82
C LYS A 73 13.13 8.43 -0.64
N GLY A 74 13.03 9.45 -1.49
CA GLY A 74 12.70 9.31 -2.91
C GLY A 74 11.25 8.84 -3.15
N ARG A 75 10.35 9.07 -2.21
CA ARG A 75 8.94 8.70 -2.35
C ARG A 75 8.13 9.89 -2.84
N LYS A 76 7.33 9.68 -3.87
CA LYS A 76 6.38 10.66 -4.41
C LYS A 76 5.29 10.93 -3.38
N GLN A 77 5.05 12.20 -3.06
CA GLN A 77 4.09 12.67 -2.08
C GLN A 77 3.14 13.66 -2.73
N TYR A 78 1.85 13.57 -2.41
CA TYR A 78 0.79 14.34 -3.03
C TYR A 78 0.14 15.29 -2.02
N ARG A 79 -0.25 16.47 -2.50
CA ARG A 79 -1.16 17.41 -1.85
C ARG A 79 -2.43 17.51 -2.68
N TYR A 80 -3.53 17.03 -2.12
CA TYR A 80 -4.83 17.07 -2.77
C TYR A 80 -5.62 18.31 -2.36
N HIS A 81 -6.55 18.73 -3.23
CA HIS A 81 -7.54 19.75 -2.91
C HIS A 81 -8.37 19.35 -1.68
N ALA A 82 -8.78 20.33 -0.87
CA ALA A 82 -9.54 20.06 0.34
C ALA A 82 -10.84 19.31 0.03
N ASP A 83 -11.62 19.83 -0.91
CA ASP A 83 -12.91 19.23 -1.31
C ASP A 83 -12.73 17.81 -1.88
N PHE A 84 -11.61 17.53 -2.57
CA PHE A 84 -11.31 16.18 -3.06
C PHE A 84 -11.08 15.21 -1.89
N ARG A 85 -10.33 15.65 -0.88
CA ARG A 85 -10.07 14.83 0.32
C ARG A 85 -11.36 14.55 1.08
N GLU A 86 -12.19 15.58 1.27
CA GLU A 86 -13.47 15.46 1.96
C GLU A 86 -14.40 14.48 1.24
N ALA A 87 -14.55 14.62 -0.09
CA ALA A 87 -15.35 13.71 -0.89
C ALA A 87 -14.83 12.25 -0.84
N GLN A 88 -13.51 12.05 -0.88
CA GLN A 88 -12.92 10.71 -0.77
C GLN A 88 -13.10 10.12 0.63
N ASP A 89 -12.99 10.93 1.68
CA ASP A 89 -13.21 10.47 3.05
C ASP A 89 -14.69 10.13 3.27
N ALA A 90 -15.63 10.94 2.78
CA ALA A 90 -17.08 10.63 2.84
C ALA A 90 -17.39 9.30 2.12
N ALA A 91 -16.93 9.12 0.88
CA ALA A 91 -17.13 7.88 0.14
C ALA A 91 -16.51 6.66 0.82
N LYS A 92 -15.38 6.84 1.53
CA LYS A 92 -14.76 5.78 2.33
C LYS A 92 -15.63 5.38 3.51
N TYR A 93 -16.21 6.35 4.24
CA TYR A 93 -17.09 6.05 5.38
C TYR A 93 -18.37 5.34 4.96
N GLU A 94 -19.01 5.75 3.86
CA GLU A 94 -20.16 5.03 3.29
C GLU A 94 -19.83 3.57 2.97
N ARG A 95 -18.68 3.32 2.36
CA ARG A 95 -18.20 1.96 2.06
C ARG A 95 -17.92 1.14 3.32
N CYS A 96 -17.52 1.77 4.44
CA CYS A 96 -17.27 1.05 5.70
C CYS A 96 -18.52 0.36 6.23
N ALA A 97 -19.69 0.99 6.16
CA ALA A 97 -20.94 0.37 6.59
C ALA A 97 -21.30 -0.85 5.72
N ALA A 98 -21.26 -0.70 4.38
CA ALA A 98 -21.51 -1.80 3.46
C ALA A 98 -20.50 -2.96 3.65
N PHE A 99 -19.22 -2.64 3.86
CA PHE A 99 -18.19 -3.62 4.15
C PHE A 99 -18.48 -4.35 5.49
N GLY A 100 -18.88 -3.61 6.54
CA GLY A 100 -19.26 -4.19 7.83
C GLY A 100 -20.40 -5.21 7.70
N HIS A 101 -21.42 -4.89 6.91
CA HIS A 101 -22.53 -5.80 6.62
C HIS A 101 -22.10 -7.05 5.84
N ALA A 102 -21.10 -6.94 4.96
CA ALA A 102 -20.58 -8.06 4.17
C ALA A 102 -19.63 -8.98 4.97
N LEU A 103 -19.02 -8.50 6.07
CA LEU A 103 -18.02 -9.24 6.85
C LEU A 103 -18.48 -10.60 7.35
N PRO A 104 -19.71 -10.79 7.90
CA PRO A 104 -20.16 -12.10 8.38
C PRO A 104 -20.20 -13.15 7.27
N ALA A 105 -20.70 -12.79 6.08
CA ALA A 105 -20.73 -13.68 4.92
C ALA A 105 -19.32 -14.01 4.42
N LEU A 106 -18.44 -13.01 4.36
CA LEU A 106 -17.03 -13.19 4.00
C LEU A 106 -16.32 -14.14 4.98
N ARG A 107 -16.48 -13.94 6.28
CA ARG A 107 -15.87 -14.79 7.31
C ARG A 107 -16.37 -16.23 7.24
N LYS A 108 -17.66 -16.43 6.99
CA LYS A 108 -18.25 -17.76 6.76
C LYS A 108 -17.63 -18.45 5.53
N ARG A 109 -17.46 -17.72 4.45
CA ARG A 109 -16.80 -18.24 3.23
C ARG A 109 -15.34 -18.58 3.49
N VAL A 110 -14.59 -17.72 4.15
CA VAL A 110 -13.18 -17.97 4.53
C VAL A 110 -13.05 -19.21 5.39
N GLU A 111 -13.95 -19.40 6.36
CA GLU A 111 -13.96 -20.60 7.20
C GLU A 111 -14.22 -21.87 6.41
N ALA A 112 -15.17 -21.84 5.48
CA ALA A 112 -15.48 -22.97 4.60
C ALA A 112 -14.29 -23.31 3.69
N ASP A 113 -13.67 -22.31 3.08
CA ASP A 113 -12.54 -22.50 2.17
C ASP A 113 -11.27 -22.96 2.90
N LEU A 114 -11.02 -22.53 4.14
CA LEU A 114 -9.91 -23.03 4.97
C LEU A 114 -10.06 -24.53 5.33
N LYS A 115 -11.28 -25.05 5.40
CA LYS A 115 -11.56 -26.46 5.70
C LYS A 115 -11.39 -27.39 4.48
N LYS A 116 -11.25 -26.84 3.26
CA LYS A 116 -11.02 -27.63 2.05
C LYS A 116 -9.78 -28.52 2.18
N ARG A 117 -9.81 -29.69 1.52
CA ARG A 117 -8.66 -30.62 1.51
C ARG A 117 -7.59 -30.13 0.54
N GLY A 118 -6.34 -30.49 0.82
CA GLY A 118 -5.21 -30.22 -0.08
C GLY A 118 -4.73 -28.76 -0.03
N LEU A 119 -3.93 -28.41 -1.04
CA LEU A 119 -3.37 -27.08 -1.26
C LEU A 119 -4.00 -26.54 -2.56
N CYS A 120 -5.11 -25.84 -2.43
CA CYS A 120 -5.83 -25.22 -3.55
C CYS A 120 -5.85 -23.70 -3.41
N LYS A 121 -6.12 -23.00 -4.51
CA LYS A 121 -6.15 -21.54 -4.61
C LYS A 121 -7.11 -20.93 -3.59
N GLU A 122 -8.31 -21.46 -3.48
CA GLU A 122 -9.34 -20.96 -2.56
C GLU A 122 -8.87 -21.02 -1.11
N ARG A 123 -8.22 -22.11 -0.72
CA ARG A 123 -7.67 -22.27 0.63
C ARG A 123 -6.52 -21.29 0.88
N ALA A 124 -5.67 -21.06 -0.11
CA ALA A 124 -4.58 -20.07 -0.01
C ALA A 124 -5.11 -18.64 0.14
N VAL A 125 -6.09 -18.27 -0.68
CA VAL A 125 -6.75 -16.95 -0.58
C VAL A 125 -7.43 -16.81 0.78
N ALA A 126 -8.16 -17.82 1.24
CA ALA A 126 -8.81 -17.80 2.55
C ALA A 126 -7.80 -17.66 3.70
N ALA A 127 -6.62 -18.28 3.60
CA ALA A 127 -5.56 -18.13 4.60
C ALA A 127 -5.00 -16.69 4.62
N VAL A 128 -4.79 -16.08 3.45
CA VAL A 128 -4.38 -14.66 3.38
C VAL A 128 -5.45 -13.77 3.99
N VAL A 129 -6.73 -13.94 3.62
CA VAL A 129 -7.82 -13.13 4.17
C VAL A 129 -7.93 -13.30 5.68
N ARG A 130 -7.78 -14.52 6.21
CA ARG A 130 -7.76 -14.80 7.66
C ARG A 130 -6.60 -14.07 8.35
N LEU A 131 -5.43 -13.99 7.74
CA LEU A 131 -4.29 -13.22 8.27
C LEU A 131 -4.56 -11.72 8.26
N LEU A 132 -5.25 -11.20 7.24
CA LEU A 132 -5.63 -9.79 7.20
C LEU A 132 -6.65 -9.45 8.29
N ASP A 133 -7.68 -10.29 8.45
CA ASP A 133 -8.80 -10.07 9.39
C ASP A 133 -8.34 -10.23 10.84
N ASN A 134 -7.79 -11.39 11.20
CA ASN A 134 -7.47 -11.70 12.59
C ASN A 134 -6.05 -11.29 13.00
N GLY A 135 -5.12 -11.25 12.06
CA GLY A 135 -3.73 -10.89 12.32
C GLY A 135 -3.42 -9.42 12.07
N HIS A 136 -4.36 -8.67 11.50
CA HIS A 136 -4.19 -7.27 11.11
C HIS A 136 -2.93 -7.01 10.29
N LEU A 137 -2.58 -7.97 9.43
CA LEU A 137 -1.47 -7.85 8.51
C LEU A 137 -1.84 -6.92 7.36
N ARG A 138 -0.83 -6.33 6.73
CA ARG A 138 -0.99 -5.72 5.41
C ARG A 138 -0.89 -6.81 4.34
N VAL A 139 -1.48 -6.56 3.18
CA VAL A 139 -1.43 -7.51 2.06
C VAL A 139 0.02 -7.91 1.75
N GLY A 140 0.89 -6.97 1.51
CA GLY A 140 2.26 -7.18 1.09
C GLY A 140 2.45 -6.77 -0.38
N ASN A 141 3.70 -6.46 -0.74
CA ASN A 141 4.11 -6.16 -2.11
C ASN A 141 5.51 -6.73 -2.32
N GLU A 142 5.73 -7.44 -3.42
CA GLU A 142 6.98 -8.16 -3.68
C GLU A 142 8.15 -7.20 -3.93
N ALA A 143 7.92 -6.06 -4.60
CA ALA A 143 8.94 -5.04 -4.79
C ALA A 143 9.44 -4.52 -3.44
N TYR A 144 8.54 -4.20 -2.50
CA TYR A 144 8.94 -3.80 -1.14
C TYR A 144 9.61 -4.93 -0.34
N ALA A 145 9.22 -6.18 -0.57
CA ALA A 145 9.88 -7.31 0.07
C ALA A 145 11.32 -7.49 -0.44
N ALA A 146 11.54 -7.25 -1.74
CA ALA A 146 12.86 -7.32 -2.36
C ALA A 146 13.77 -6.16 -1.93
N THR A 147 13.28 -4.90 -2.04
CA THR A 147 14.09 -3.69 -1.81
C THR A 147 14.25 -3.35 -0.33
N ASN A 148 13.16 -3.32 0.42
CA ASN A 148 13.12 -2.84 1.81
C ASN A 148 13.11 -3.95 2.85
N LYS A 149 13.09 -5.22 2.43
CA LYS A 149 12.96 -6.39 3.32
C LYS A 149 11.73 -6.27 4.24
N SER A 150 10.65 -5.62 3.75
CA SER A 150 9.39 -5.44 4.47
C SER A 150 8.33 -6.35 3.88
N PHE A 151 7.65 -7.10 4.74
CA PHE A 151 6.75 -8.18 4.36
C PHE A 151 5.31 -7.91 4.80
N GLY A 152 4.37 -8.55 4.13
CA GLY A 152 2.95 -8.60 4.46
C GLY A 152 2.39 -10.00 4.20
N ALA A 153 1.09 -10.19 4.34
CA ALA A 153 0.46 -11.51 4.29
C ALA A 153 0.84 -12.32 3.04
N THR A 154 0.85 -11.72 1.85
CA THR A 154 1.16 -12.39 0.58
C THR A 154 2.66 -12.61 0.34
N THR A 155 3.52 -11.91 1.07
CA THR A 155 4.99 -11.97 0.91
C THR A 155 5.70 -12.64 2.07
N LEU A 156 4.96 -13.23 3.03
CA LEU A 156 5.53 -14.01 4.12
C LEU A 156 6.35 -15.18 3.57
N ARG A 157 7.47 -15.45 4.23
CA ARG A 157 8.38 -16.54 3.91
C ARG A 157 8.35 -17.60 5.00
N LYS A 158 8.77 -18.84 4.69
CA LYS A 158 8.82 -19.98 5.61
C LYS A 158 9.45 -19.61 6.97
N ARG A 159 10.56 -18.89 6.95
CA ARG A 159 11.28 -18.45 8.16
C ARG A 159 10.50 -17.49 9.06
N HIS A 160 9.43 -16.88 8.55
CA HIS A 160 8.62 -15.91 9.30
C HIS A 160 7.53 -16.59 10.15
N GLY A 161 7.22 -17.86 9.89
CA GLY A 161 6.15 -18.58 10.55
C GLY A 161 6.66 -19.80 11.32
N GLN A 162 6.16 -19.97 12.54
CA GLN A 162 6.34 -21.17 13.35
C GLN A 162 4.97 -21.74 13.69
N VAL A 163 4.76 -23.01 13.39
CA VAL A 163 3.52 -23.73 13.70
C VAL A 163 3.77 -24.71 14.84
N LYS A 164 2.96 -24.59 15.91
CA LYS A 164 2.95 -25.54 17.03
C LYS A 164 1.50 -25.93 17.34
N GLY A 165 1.12 -27.16 17.00
CA GLY A 165 -0.26 -27.62 17.11
C GLY A 165 -1.23 -26.76 16.30
N THR A 166 -2.17 -26.09 16.95
CA THR A 166 -3.15 -25.20 16.33
C THR A 166 -2.73 -23.75 16.30
N THR A 167 -1.53 -23.45 16.78
CA THR A 167 -1.01 -22.10 16.93
C THR A 167 0.01 -21.78 15.85
N LEU A 168 -0.17 -20.63 15.21
CA LEU A 168 0.75 -20.01 14.25
C LEU A 168 1.36 -18.76 14.88
N ARG A 169 2.66 -18.74 15.09
CA ARG A 169 3.41 -17.54 15.46
C ARG A 169 4.07 -16.95 14.20
N LEU A 170 3.89 -15.67 13.96
CA LEU A 170 4.52 -14.95 12.86
C LEU A 170 5.45 -13.88 13.39
N ARG A 171 6.72 -13.94 12.96
CA ARG A 171 7.74 -12.93 13.29
C ARG A 171 8.39 -12.43 12.00
N TYR A 172 8.15 -11.17 11.66
CA TYR A 172 8.62 -10.60 10.41
C TYR A 172 8.78 -9.08 10.49
N ARG A 173 9.55 -8.51 9.56
CA ARG A 173 9.72 -7.06 9.41
C ARG A 173 8.58 -6.49 8.57
N GLY A 174 7.73 -5.67 9.16
CA GLY A 174 6.59 -5.03 8.51
C GLY A 174 6.90 -3.63 7.98
N LYS A 175 5.85 -2.86 7.68
CA LYS A 175 5.95 -1.48 7.18
C LYS A 175 6.85 -0.62 8.08
N SER A 176 7.64 0.24 7.44
CA SER A 176 8.62 1.14 8.10
C SER A 176 9.70 0.39 8.89
N GLY A 177 9.98 -0.88 8.53
CA GLY A 177 11.01 -1.67 9.18
C GLY A 177 10.67 -2.18 10.58
N LYS A 178 9.45 -1.94 11.07
CA LYS A 178 9.03 -2.36 12.41
C LYS A 178 8.87 -3.88 12.48
N MET A 179 9.48 -4.50 13.51
CA MET A 179 9.26 -5.93 13.77
C MET A 179 7.84 -6.19 14.23
N ARG A 180 7.24 -7.20 13.63
CA ARG A 180 5.91 -7.74 14.01
C ARG A 180 6.13 -9.11 14.61
N ASP A 181 5.53 -9.35 15.76
CA ASP A 181 5.49 -10.65 16.43
C ASP A 181 4.04 -10.85 16.89
N LEU A 182 3.37 -11.82 16.31
CA LEU A 182 1.95 -12.09 16.59
C LEU A 182 1.70 -13.61 16.62
N THR A 183 0.75 -14.00 17.42
CA THR A 183 0.34 -15.39 17.59
C THR A 183 -1.14 -15.52 17.31
N LEU A 184 -1.51 -16.47 16.44
CA LEU A 184 -2.87 -16.77 16.06
C LEU A 184 -3.17 -18.24 16.40
N THR A 185 -4.27 -18.49 17.11
CA THR A 185 -4.76 -19.82 17.36
C THR A 185 -5.90 -20.13 16.40
N ASP A 186 -5.58 -20.87 15.32
CA ASP A 186 -6.52 -21.29 14.29
C ASP A 186 -6.02 -22.61 13.69
N ARG A 187 -6.73 -23.70 13.96
CA ARG A 187 -6.35 -25.06 13.53
C ARG A 187 -6.25 -25.17 12.01
N SER A 188 -7.21 -24.59 11.28
CA SER A 188 -7.26 -24.70 9.82
C SER A 188 -6.15 -23.91 9.15
N LEU A 189 -5.89 -22.69 9.64
CA LEU A 189 -4.79 -21.85 9.19
C LEU A 189 -3.44 -22.49 9.52
N ALA A 190 -3.22 -22.94 10.76
CA ALA A 190 -1.99 -23.61 11.17
C ALA A 190 -1.70 -24.87 10.33
N SER A 191 -2.71 -25.70 10.12
CA SER A 191 -2.61 -26.88 9.25
C SER A 191 -2.24 -26.52 7.81
N PHE A 192 -2.82 -25.45 7.27
CA PHE A 192 -2.49 -25.02 5.91
C PHE A 192 -1.06 -24.51 5.80
N VAL A 193 -0.64 -23.62 6.74
CA VAL A 193 0.73 -23.08 6.76
C VAL A 193 1.75 -24.20 6.91
N LYS A 194 1.51 -25.17 7.80
CA LYS A 194 2.38 -26.34 7.99
C LYS A 194 2.58 -27.10 6.67
N ARG A 195 1.48 -27.39 5.94
CA ARG A 195 1.56 -28.07 4.64
C ARG A 195 2.34 -27.26 3.60
N CYS A 196 2.17 -25.92 3.55
CA CYS A 196 2.96 -25.07 2.67
C CYS A 196 4.45 -25.10 3.03
N GLN A 197 4.77 -25.20 4.31
CA GLN A 197 6.16 -25.33 4.76
C GLN A 197 6.79 -26.69 4.39
N ASP A 198 6.00 -27.73 4.32
CA ASP A 198 6.46 -29.10 3.98
C ASP A 198 6.70 -29.29 2.48
N LEU A 199 6.13 -28.45 1.58
CA LEU A 199 6.32 -28.55 0.13
C LEU A 199 7.73 -28.24 -0.39
N ASP A 200 8.51 -27.46 0.31
CA ASP A 200 9.84 -26.97 -0.12
C ASP A 200 10.94 -28.08 -0.17
N GLY A 201 10.60 -29.34 0.11
CA GLY A 201 11.52 -30.47 -0.02
C GLY A 201 11.81 -30.92 -1.45
N HIS A 202 10.98 -30.57 -2.42
CA HIS A 202 11.05 -31.12 -3.79
C HIS A 202 11.43 -30.15 -4.92
N HIS A 203 11.53 -28.85 -4.67
CA HIS A 203 11.92 -27.87 -5.70
C HIS A 203 13.33 -27.32 -5.52
N ARG A 204 14.36 -28.21 -5.49
CA ARG A 204 15.78 -27.83 -5.48
C ARG A 204 16.36 -27.46 -6.85
N HIS A 205 15.57 -27.38 -7.89
CA HIS A 205 16.08 -27.18 -9.25
C HIS A 205 15.49 -25.98 -9.99
N THR A 206 15.66 -24.76 -9.47
CA THR A 206 15.85 -23.57 -10.30
C THR A 206 16.64 -22.56 -9.48
N GLY A 207 17.93 -22.45 -9.78
CA GLY A 207 18.86 -21.54 -9.11
C GLY A 207 18.53 -20.08 -9.42
N ARG A 208 17.74 -19.47 -8.59
CA ARG A 208 17.76 -18.04 -8.27
C ARG A 208 17.29 -17.88 -6.84
N GLY A 209 18.24 -17.55 -5.98
CA GLY A 209 18.07 -17.40 -4.56
C GLY A 209 17.07 -16.32 -4.18
N LEU A 210 16.55 -16.54 -3.00
CA LEU A 210 15.65 -15.79 -2.14
C LEU A 210 14.26 -16.41 -2.09
N GLY A 211 14.07 -17.26 -1.07
CA GLY A 211 12.87 -18.02 -0.75
C GLY A 211 11.56 -17.44 -1.25
N ALA A 212 10.90 -18.16 -2.13
CA ALA A 212 9.58 -17.82 -2.62
C ALA A 212 8.61 -17.58 -1.44
N SER A 213 7.64 -16.69 -1.63
CA SER A 213 6.52 -16.53 -0.71
C SER A 213 5.84 -17.89 -0.49
N ILE A 214 5.40 -18.17 0.73
CA ILE A 214 4.65 -19.40 1.08
C ILE A 214 3.47 -19.64 0.11
N TRP A 215 2.99 -18.60 -0.56
CA TRP A 215 1.77 -18.58 -1.36
C TRP A 215 2.00 -18.50 -2.87
N ARG A 216 3.22 -18.23 -3.34
CA ARG A 216 3.51 -17.90 -4.74
C ARG A 216 3.03 -18.95 -5.75
N GLY A 217 3.08 -20.21 -5.37
CA GLY A 217 2.58 -21.30 -6.20
C GLY A 217 1.05 -21.38 -6.31
N PHE A 218 0.29 -20.66 -5.49
CA PHE A 218 -1.16 -20.80 -5.37
C PHE A 218 -1.95 -19.56 -5.75
N ILE A 219 -1.39 -18.37 -5.56
CA ILE A 219 -2.12 -17.11 -5.76
C ILE A 219 -1.75 -16.46 -7.10
N GLY A 220 -0.61 -16.86 -7.71
CA GLY A 220 -0.01 -16.14 -8.84
C GLY A 220 0.68 -14.86 -8.38
N ASP A 221 1.31 -14.15 -9.29
CA ASP A 221 1.81 -12.81 -9.00
C ASP A 221 0.60 -11.88 -8.80
N PRO A 222 0.56 -11.09 -7.70
CA PRO A 222 -0.50 -10.10 -7.54
C PRO A 222 -0.45 -9.11 -8.70
N PRO A 223 -1.60 -8.63 -9.18
CA PRO A 223 -1.61 -7.57 -10.19
C PRO A 223 -0.83 -6.38 -9.66
N ASP A 224 -0.05 -5.76 -10.53
CA ASP A 224 0.63 -4.50 -10.25
C ASP A 224 -0.42 -3.45 -9.91
N ILE A 225 -0.45 -3.01 -8.64
CA ILE A 225 -1.30 -1.94 -8.13
C ILE A 225 -0.43 -0.71 -7.88
#